data_2b48433b464bb7136eac2ec7db638564
#
_entry.id   2b48433b464bb7136eac2ec7db638564
#
_cell.length_a   1.000
_cell.length_b   1.000
_cell.length_c   1.000
_cell.angle_alpha   90.00
_cell.angle_beta   90.00
_cell.angle_gamma   90.00
#
_symmetry.space_group_name_H-M   'P 1'
#
loop_
_entity.id
_entity.type
_entity.pdbx_description
1 polymer ?
#
loop_
_entity_poly.entity_id
_entity_poly.type
_entity_poly.pdbx_seq_one_letter_code
_entity_poly.pdbx_strand_id
1 'polypeptide(L)'
;MSANGTAAAAPPHSLLASGVPLAGRYLVRERLGRGSAAEVFRAADLEGGPDVAVKIAAAGGRKQHQRIRNEAAVLARFSHPSIVSLVDQGVVEVSGSHAGRPYLVEELALGASFAEVIRAERPGAGDVALWARGLFGALAHLHAGGLVHRDIKPANLMLSGLRRSPVRIIDFGTAAATRSAPEPGISSGTVHYMSPEQASGGTVAPSWDVYSMGLVLLELLTGTKAFPGTAIESLVARTLRSPDVPEYLGDWVPLLRSLTAMDPTERPTAGEAAAMAARLIPGVPSARRGMPAVRGRADPGPCPAGGALPFRRHRQQA
;
A
#
# COMPACT_ATOMS: atom_id res chain seq x y z
N MET A 1 -44.12 -45.05 25.12
CA MET A 1 -42.65 -44.91 24.97
C MET A 1 -42.39 -44.37 23.57
N SER A 2 -42.35 -43.04 23.44
CA SER A 2 -42.07 -42.35 22.18
C SER A 2 -40.66 -41.81 22.24
N ALA A 3 -39.77 -42.33 21.43
CA ALA A 3 -38.41 -41.88 21.29
C ALA A 3 -38.45 -40.64 20.34
N ASN A 4 -38.24 -39.45 20.90
CA ASN A 4 -37.95 -38.25 20.15
C ASN A 4 -36.47 -38.32 19.70
N GLY A 5 -36.24 -38.75 18.48
CA GLY A 5 -34.98 -38.63 17.79
C GLY A 5 -34.75 -37.17 17.39
N THR A 6 -33.99 -36.45 18.16
CA THR A 6 -33.48 -35.12 17.76
C THR A 6 -32.49 -35.35 16.63
N ALA A 7 -32.90 -35.09 15.40
CA ALA A 7 -31.98 -35.07 14.26
C ALA A 7 -30.95 -33.96 14.51
N ALA A 8 -29.71 -34.33 14.76
CA ALA A 8 -28.59 -33.42 14.80
C ALA A 8 -28.51 -32.71 13.45
N ALA A 9 -28.72 -31.42 13.44
CA ALA A 9 -28.52 -30.59 12.25
C ALA A 9 -27.09 -30.80 11.74
N ALA A 10 -26.95 -31.23 10.49
CA ALA A 10 -25.66 -31.36 9.85
C ALA A 10 -24.88 -30.04 9.97
N PRO A 11 -23.58 -30.07 10.27
CA PRO A 11 -22.80 -28.85 10.37
C PRO A 11 -22.93 -28.05 9.07
N PRO A 12 -23.08 -26.71 9.15
CA PRO A 12 -23.23 -25.90 7.95
C PRO A 12 -22.02 -26.12 7.03
N HIS A 13 -22.30 -26.61 5.82
CA HIS A 13 -21.29 -26.88 4.82
C HIS A 13 -20.48 -25.60 4.56
N SER A 14 -19.14 -25.67 4.67
CA SER A 14 -18.28 -24.57 4.27
C SER A 14 -18.26 -24.46 2.74
N LEU A 15 -18.02 -23.26 2.21
CA LEU A 15 -17.86 -23.06 0.76
C LEU A 15 -16.81 -24.00 0.15
N LEU A 16 -15.75 -24.33 0.89
CA LEU A 16 -14.75 -25.31 0.50
C LEU A 16 -15.32 -26.72 0.33
N ALA A 17 -16.29 -27.11 1.17
CA ALA A 17 -16.85 -28.45 1.15
C ALA A 17 -18.04 -28.59 0.19
N SER A 18 -18.66 -27.48 -0.22
CA SER A 18 -19.87 -27.49 -1.07
C SER A 18 -19.57 -27.89 -2.51
N GLY A 19 -18.35 -27.59 -3.01
CA GLY A 19 -18.04 -27.75 -4.44
C GLY A 19 -18.87 -26.86 -5.38
N VAL A 20 -19.73 -26.00 -4.84
CA VAL A 20 -20.58 -25.10 -5.60
C VAL A 20 -19.82 -23.80 -5.87
N PRO A 21 -19.69 -23.37 -7.13
CA PRO A 21 -19.02 -22.12 -7.45
C PRO A 21 -19.77 -20.92 -6.85
N LEU A 22 -19.04 -20.00 -6.23
CA LEU A 22 -19.54 -18.68 -5.82
C LEU A 22 -19.94 -17.89 -7.08
N ALA A 23 -21.14 -17.32 -7.10
CA ALA A 23 -21.73 -16.62 -8.25
C ALA A 23 -21.70 -17.44 -9.57
N GLY A 24 -21.71 -18.78 -9.49
CA GLY A 24 -21.61 -19.66 -10.65
C GLY A 24 -20.24 -19.65 -11.35
N ARG A 25 -19.28 -18.85 -10.88
CA ARG A 25 -18.00 -18.60 -11.56
C ARG A 25 -16.76 -18.99 -10.74
N TYR A 26 -16.72 -18.68 -9.45
CA TYR A 26 -15.50 -18.82 -8.64
C TYR A 26 -15.53 -20.11 -7.82
N LEU A 27 -14.78 -21.12 -8.24
CA LEU A 27 -14.68 -22.38 -7.51
C LEU A 27 -13.61 -22.28 -6.42
N VAL A 28 -14.05 -22.18 -5.17
CA VAL A 28 -13.16 -22.07 -3.99
C VAL A 28 -12.30 -23.34 -3.84
N ARG A 29 -10.98 -23.14 -3.74
CA ARG A 29 -9.99 -24.24 -3.66
C ARG A 29 -9.45 -24.41 -2.24
N GLU A 30 -8.90 -23.36 -1.67
CA GLU A 30 -8.26 -23.37 -0.37
C GLU A 30 -8.45 -22.07 0.38
N ARG A 31 -8.34 -22.10 1.69
CA ARG A 31 -8.34 -20.91 2.53
C ARG A 31 -6.94 -20.39 2.70
N LEU A 32 -6.68 -19.16 2.22
CA LEU A 32 -5.40 -18.47 2.35
C LEU A 32 -5.22 -17.81 3.73
N GLY A 33 -6.34 -17.35 4.34
CA GLY A 33 -6.25 -16.69 5.63
C GLY A 33 -7.62 -16.46 6.28
N ARG A 34 -7.56 -16.12 7.58
CA ARG A 34 -8.72 -15.69 8.36
C ARG A 34 -8.32 -14.54 9.25
N GLY A 35 -8.94 -13.39 9.02
CA GLY A 35 -8.79 -12.18 9.82
C GLY A 35 -10.05 -11.83 10.61
N SER A 36 -9.99 -10.73 11.36
CA SER A 36 -11.13 -10.22 12.11
C SER A 36 -12.24 -9.64 11.21
N ALA A 37 -11.91 -9.24 9.98
CA ALA A 37 -12.85 -8.62 9.05
C ALA A 37 -13.35 -9.59 7.96
N ALA A 38 -12.49 -10.52 7.53
CA ALA A 38 -12.79 -11.42 6.42
C ALA A 38 -12.09 -12.78 6.54
N GLU A 39 -12.62 -13.76 5.83
CA GLU A 39 -11.95 -14.98 5.43
C GLU A 39 -11.51 -14.83 3.97
N VAL A 40 -10.28 -15.23 3.65
CA VAL A 40 -9.71 -15.12 2.30
C VAL A 40 -9.47 -16.51 1.73
N PHE A 41 -9.92 -16.73 0.50
CA PHE A 41 -9.82 -17.99 -0.20
C PHE A 41 -9.15 -17.80 -1.56
N ARG A 42 -8.39 -18.79 -2.00
CA ARG A 42 -8.02 -18.95 -3.40
C ARG A 42 -9.17 -19.62 -4.14
N ALA A 43 -9.53 -19.11 -5.29
CA ALA A 43 -10.55 -19.70 -6.14
C ALA A 43 -10.10 -19.75 -7.61
N ALA A 44 -10.50 -20.81 -8.30
CA ALA A 44 -10.36 -20.88 -9.75
C ALA A 44 -11.49 -20.08 -10.42
N ASP A 45 -11.13 -19.29 -11.42
CA ASP A 45 -12.09 -18.60 -12.29
C ASP A 45 -12.53 -19.55 -13.40
N LEU A 46 -13.76 -20.01 -13.38
CA LEU A 46 -14.30 -20.97 -14.35
C LEU A 46 -14.53 -20.38 -15.75
N GLU A 47 -14.45 -19.05 -15.89
CA GLU A 47 -14.47 -18.39 -17.20
C GLU A 47 -13.08 -18.36 -17.89
N GLY A 48 -12.09 -19.04 -17.31
CA GLY A 48 -10.77 -19.23 -17.95
C GLY A 48 -9.75 -18.16 -17.59
N GLY A 49 -9.99 -17.34 -16.56
CA GLY A 49 -9.02 -16.40 -15.99
C GLY A 49 -8.00 -17.08 -15.09
N PRO A 50 -7.01 -16.32 -14.59
CA PRO A 50 -6.11 -16.79 -13.54
C PRO A 50 -6.88 -17.02 -12.24
N ASP A 51 -6.29 -17.80 -11.33
CA ASP A 51 -6.83 -17.92 -9.98
C ASP A 51 -6.95 -16.55 -9.31
N VAL A 52 -7.97 -16.38 -8.48
CA VAL A 52 -8.32 -15.14 -7.81
C VAL A 52 -8.33 -15.30 -6.29
N ALA A 53 -8.25 -14.18 -5.57
CA ALA A 53 -8.50 -14.14 -4.14
C ALA A 53 -9.94 -13.71 -3.88
N VAL A 54 -10.68 -14.53 -3.13
CA VAL A 54 -12.07 -14.25 -2.71
C VAL A 54 -12.05 -13.90 -1.23
N LYS A 55 -12.42 -12.68 -0.89
CA LYS A 55 -12.59 -12.20 0.49
C LYS A 55 -14.06 -12.20 0.85
N ILE A 56 -14.45 -12.94 1.88
CA ILE A 56 -15.81 -13.00 2.38
C ILE A 56 -15.85 -12.40 3.78
N ALA A 57 -16.80 -11.52 4.03
CA ALA A 57 -16.95 -10.90 5.35
C ALA A 57 -17.01 -11.94 6.47
N ALA A 58 -16.27 -11.74 7.55
CA ALA A 58 -16.32 -12.59 8.73
C ALA A 58 -17.72 -12.56 9.38
N ALA A 59 -18.03 -13.60 10.14
CA ALA A 59 -19.23 -13.61 10.99
C ALA A 59 -19.10 -12.54 12.09
N GLY A 60 -19.88 -11.49 12.06
CA GLY A 60 -19.73 -10.40 13.03
C GLY A 60 -20.60 -9.18 12.76
N GLY A 61 -21.42 -9.23 11.74
CA GLY A 61 -22.46 -8.23 11.54
C GLY A 61 -22.04 -7.03 10.68
N ARG A 62 -22.72 -5.90 10.85
CA ARG A 62 -22.68 -4.74 9.93
C ARG A 62 -21.27 -4.17 9.69
N LYS A 63 -20.39 -4.15 10.69
CA LYS A 63 -19.05 -3.56 10.58
C LYS A 63 -18.16 -4.33 9.60
N GLN A 64 -18.18 -5.67 9.68
CA GLN A 64 -17.41 -6.53 8.79
C GLN A 64 -17.94 -6.44 7.36
N HIS A 65 -19.25 -6.47 7.19
CA HIS A 65 -19.90 -6.27 5.89
C HIS A 65 -19.55 -4.92 5.28
N GLN A 66 -19.55 -3.85 6.07
CA GLN A 66 -19.21 -2.51 5.58
C GLN A 66 -17.76 -2.43 5.14
N ARG A 67 -16.83 -3.08 5.85
CA ARG A 67 -15.41 -3.12 5.47
C ARG A 67 -15.21 -3.73 4.09
N ILE A 68 -15.82 -4.89 3.79
CA ILE A 68 -15.73 -5.51 2.47
C ILE A 68 -16.30 -4.62 1.37
N ARG A 69 -17.45 -3.97 1.62
CA ARG A 69 -18.05 -3.03 0.66
C ARG A 69 -17.19 -1.80 0.43
N ASN A 70 -16.58 -1.25 1.48
CA ASN A 70 -15.66 -0.12 1.38
C ASN A 70 -14.42 -0.49 0.57
N GLU A 71 -13.83 -1.66 0.83
CA GLU A 71 -12.68 -2.16 0.10
C GLU A 71 -13.00 -2.31 -1.39
N ALA A 72 -14.13 -2.93 -1.73
CA ALA A 72 -14.58 -3.06 -3.11
C ALA A 72 -14.79 -1.69 -3.78
N ALA A 73 -15.40 -0.72 -3.08
CA ALA A 73 -15.60 0.63 -3.60
C ALA A 73 -14.27 1.37 -3.85
N VAL A 74 -13.26 1.17 -2.99
CA VAL A 74 -11.91 1.71 -3.18
C VAL A 74 -11.25 1.08 -4.39
N LEU A 75 -11.23 -0.25 -4.49
CA LEU A 75 -10.60 -0.96 -5.60
C LEU A 75 -11.28 -0.69 -6.95
N ALA A 76 -12.59 -0.44 -6.97
CA ALA A 76 -13.30 -0.02 -8.17
C ALA A 76 -12.91 1.38 -8.67
N ARG A 77 -12.43 2.24 -7.76
CA ARG A 77 -12.05 3.64 -8.07
C ARG A 77 -10.59 3.81 -8.40
N PHE A 78 -9.69 3.01 -7.82
CA PHE A 78 -8.24 3.18 -7.92
C PHE A 78 -7.59 2.03 -8.67
N SER A 79 -6.91 2.34 -9.78
CA SER A 79 -6.12 1.39 -10.56
C SER A 79 -4.67 1.83 -10.62
N HIS A 80 -3.75 1.01 -10.11
CA HIS A 80 -2.30 1.27 -10.12
C HIS A 80 -1.53 -0.06 -10.16
N PRO A 81 -0.36 -0.13 -10.85
CA PRO A 81 0.42 -1.37 -10.94
C PRO A 81 0.83 -2.01 -9.62
N SER A 82 0.87 -1.25 -8.53
CA SER A 82 1.17 -1.74 -7.18
C SER A 82 -0.04 -1.78 -6.25
N ILE A 83 -1.26 -1.77 -6.78
CA ILE A 83 -2.52 -2.02 -6.06
C ILE A 83 -3.15 -3.27 -6.67
N VAL A 84 -3.69 -4.17 -5.85
CA VAL A 84 -4.47 -5.31 -6.36
C VAL A 84 -5.71 -4.81 -7.11
N SER A 85 -6.06 -5.52 -8.17
CA SER A 85 -7.22 -5.15 -8.99
C SER A 85 -8.49 -5.83 -8.49
N LEU A 86 -9.61 -5.09 -8.44
CA LEU A 86 -10.93 -5.67 -8.26
C LEU A 86 -11.31 -6.46 -9.51
N VAL A 87 -11.78 -7.70 -9.33
CA VAL A 87 -12.32 -8.55 -10.40
C VAL A 87 -13.83 -8.59 -10.33
N ASP A 88 -14.41 -8.77 -9.12
CA ASP A 88 -15.85 -8.89 -8.92
C ASP A 88 -16.24 -8.59 -7.47
N GLN A 89 -17.55 -8.43 -7.21
CA GLN A 89 -18.09 -8.26 -5.86
C GLN A 89 -19.58 -8.69 -5.82
N GLY A 90 -20.03 -9.13 -4.67
CA GLY A 90 -21.42 -9.54 -4.52
C GLY A 90 -21.79 -9.96 -3.10
N VAL A 91 -22.84 -10.77 -3.03
CA VAL A 91 -23.33 -11.41 -1.81
C VAL A 91 -23.36 -12.91 -2.03
N VAL A 92 -22.95 -13.68 -1.03
CA VAL A 92 -22.96 -15.15 -1.11
C VAL A 92 -24.40 -15.65 -1.11
N GLU A 93 -24.84 -16.21 -2.24
CA GLU A 93 -26.18 -16.77 -2.41
C GLU A 93 -26.25 -18.27 -2.05
N VAL A 94 -25.08 -18.94 -2.07
CA VAL A 94 -24.98 -20.36 -1.76
C VAL A 94 -25.32 -20.62 -0.30
N SER A 95 -26.17 -21.60 -0.04
CA SER A 95 -26.53 -22.03 1.32
C SER A 95 -25.31 -22.49 2.10
N GLY A 96 -25.21 -22.11 3.39
CA GLY A 96 -24.11 -22.50 4.25
C GLY A 96 -23.68 -21.41 5.23
N SER A 97 -22.54 -21.60 5.85
CA SER A 97 -22.03 -20.71 6.90
C SER A 97 -21.72 -19.28 6.44
N HIS A 98 -21.60 -19.05 5.14
CA HIS A 98 -21.29 -17.75 4.53
C HIS A 98 -22.50 -17.08 3.83
N ALA A 99 -23.66 -17.73 3.80
CA ALA A 99 -24.86 -17.20 3.14
C ALA A 99 -25.22 -15.78 3.59
N GLY A 100 -25.56 -14.92 2.64
CA GLY A 100 -25.95 -13.53 2.86
C GLY A 100 -24.79 -12.57 3.21
N ARG A 101 -23.53 -13.03 3.24
CA ARG A 101 -22.37 -12.17 3.51
C ARG A 101 -21.84 -11.56 2.21
N PRO A 102 -21.43 -10.28 2.24
CA PRO A 102 -20.74 -9.67 1.11
C PRO A 102 -19.38 -10.32 0.89
N TYR A 103 -19.02 -10.44 -0.39
CA TYR A 103 -17.69 -10.84 -0.83
C TYR A 103 -17.12 -9.84 -1.83
N LEU A 104 -15.81 -9.84 -1.97
CA LEU A 104 -15.11 -9.26 -3.10
C LEU A 104 -14.13 -10.28 -3.69
N VAL A 105 -13.90 -10.16 -4.99
CA VAL A 105 -12.92 -10.95 -5.74
C VAL A 105 -11.87 -10.01 -6.25
N GLU A 106 -10.61 -10.32 -5.96
CA GLU A 106 -9.48 -9.50 -6.37
C GLU A 106 -8.38 -10.33 -7.03
N GLU A 107 -7.48 -9.67 -7.74
CA GLU A 107 -6.25 -10.27 -8.26
C GLU A 107 -5.53 -11.05 -7.15
N LEU A 108 -5.17 -12.30 -7.41
CA LEU A 108 -4.37 -13.10 -6.48
C LEU A 108 -2.90 -12.69 -6.57
N ALA A 109 -2.38 -12.07 -5.52
CA ALA A 109 -0.95 -11.82 -5.38
C ALA A 109 -0.24 -13.13 -5.00
N LEU A 110 0.61 -13.64 -5.91
CA LEU A 110 1.21 -14.98 -5.79
C LEU A 110 2.53 -15.02 -5.00
N GLY A 111 3.12 -13.87 -4.65
CA GLY A 111 4.39 -13.80 -3.93
C GLY A 111 4.22 -13.83 -2.42
N ALA A 112 5.34 -13.82 -1.71
CA ALA A 112 5.38 -13.73 -0.26
C ALA A 112 4.92 -12.35 0.23
N SER A 113 4.26 -12.29 1.38
CA SER A 113 4.04 -11.03 2.09
C SER A 113 5.36 -10.49 2.64
N PHE A 114 5.44 -9.18 2.86
CA PHE A 114 6.63 -8.59 3.51
C PHE A 114 6.84 -9.15 4.92
N ALA A 115 5.77 -9.57 5.60
CA ALA A 115 5.88 -10.27 6.88
C ALA A 115 6.60 -11.62 6.76
N GLU A 116 6.43 -12.32 5.65
CA GLU A 116 7.15 -13.57 5.36
C GLU A 116 8.59 -13.28 4.93
N VAL A 117 8.79 -12.26 4.09
CA VAL A 117 10.14 -11.80 3.68
C VAL A 117 11.00 -11.45 4.90
N ILE A 118 10.48 -10.65 5.84
CA ILE A 118 11.19 -10.26 7.07
C ILE A 118 11.59 -11.48 7.91
N ARG A 119 10.75 -12.52 7.94
CA ARG A 119 11.03 -13.76 8.71
C ARG A 119 12.00 -14.72 8.02
N ALA A 120 12.08 -14.67 6.70
CA ALA A 120 12.91 -15.58 5.92
C ALA A 120 14.36 -15.10 5.85
N GLU A 121 14.64 -14.09 5.07
CA GLU A 121 15.98 -13.54 4.84
C GLU A 121 15.88 -12.06 4.52
N ARG A 122 16.92 -11.30 4.90
CA ARG A 122 16.96 -9.86 4.57
C ARG A 122 17.08 -9.67 3.06
N PRO A 123 16.19 -8.88 2.47
CA PRO A 123 16.31 -8.53 1.05
C PRO A 123 17.49 -7.60 0.81
N GLY A 124 18.01 -7.61 -0.41
CA GLY A 124 19.00 -6.63 -0.84
C GLY A 124 18.47 -5.21 -0.77
N ALA A 125 19.31 -4.26 -0.35
CA ALA A 125 18.90 -2.85 -0.24
C ALA A 125 18.38 -2.29 -1.58
N GLY A 126 18.91 -2.75 -2.71
CA GLY A 126 18.44 -2.38 -4.04
C GLY A 126 17.03 -2.88 -4.35
N ASP A 127 16.69 -4.10 -3.91
CA ASP A 127 15.33 -4.64 -4.06
C ASP A 127 14.35 -3.85 -3.21
N VAL A 128 14.71 -3.54 -1.96
CA VAL A 128 13.90 -2.70 -1.07
C VAL A 128 13.65 -1.33 -1.70
N ALA A 129 14.64 -0.72 -2.37
CA ALA A 129 14.48 0.56 -3.06
C ALA A 129 13.50 0.46 -4.23
N LEU A 130 13.58 -0.61 -5.02
CA LEU A 130 12.64 -0.86 -6.11
C LEU A 130 11.21 -1.05 -5.60
N TRP A 131 11.04 -1.82 -4.53
CA TRP A 131 9.74 -2.04 -3.88
C TRP A 131 9.19 -0.74 -3.28
N ALA A 132 10.00 0.00 -2.54
CA ALA A 132 9.63 1.28 -1.95
C ALA A 132 9.12 2.27 -3.01
N ARG A 133 9.83 2.41 -4.14
CA ARG A 133 9.38 3.25 -5.25
C ARG A 133 7.98 2.87 -5.74
N GLY A 134 7.71 1.58 -5.94
CA GLY A 134 6.41 1.08 -6.40
C GLY A 134 5.29 1.34 -5.39
N LEU A 135 5.55 1.05 -4.11
CA LEU A 135 4.60 1.22 -3.02
C LEU A 135 4.28 2.70 -2.75
N PHE A 136 5.29 3.57 -2.70
CA PHE A 136 5.07 5.00 -2.59
C PHE A 136 4.36 5.60 -3.80
N GLY A 137 4.59 5.07 -5.01
CA GLY A 137 3.83 5.43 -6.20
C GLY A 137 2.35 5.11 -6.06
N ALA A 138 2.01 3.93 -5.51
CA ALA A 138 0.63 3.54 -5.20
C ALA A 138 0.00 4.45 -4.13
N LEU A 139 0.72 4.74 -3.04
CA LEU A 139 0.25 5.66 -2.01
C LEU A 139 0.02 7.08 -2.57
N ALA A 140 0.93 7.58 -3.42
CA ALA A 140 0.75 8.87 -4.08
C ALA A 140 -0.52 8.92 -4.93
N HIS A 141 -0.83 7.82 -5.65
CA HIS A 141 -2.06 7.70 -6.43
C HIS A 141 -3.32 7.72 -5.55
N LEU A 142 -3.32 7.01 -4.42
CA LEU A 142 -4.41 7.03 -3.44
C LEU A 142 -4.60 8.42 -2.84
N HIS A 143 -3.51 9.04 -2.39
CA HIS A 143 -3.50 10.35 -1.73
C HIS A 143 -3.99 11.46 -2.67
N ALA A 144 -3.59 11.42 -3.96
CA ALA A 144 -4.09 12.35 -4.98
C ALA A 144 -5.61 12.22 -5.18
N GLY A 145 -6.16 11.01 -5.01
CA GLY A 145 -7.61 10.77 -5.00
C GLY A 145 -8.31 11.08 -3.68
N GLY A 146 -7.60 11.66 -2.71
CA GLY A 146 -8.15 12.03 -1.40
C GLY A 146 -8.38 10.86 -0.44
N LEU A 147 -7.70 9.72 -0.64
CA LEU A 147 -7.82 8.52 0.18
C LEU A 147 -6.53 8.23 0.94
N VAL A 148 -6.65 7.77 2.20
CA VAL A 148 -5.55 7.30 3.06
C VAL A 148 -5.81 5.84 3.40
N HIS A 149 -4.79 4.99 3.31
CA HIS A 149 -4.90 3.53 3.53
C HIS A 149 -5.11 3.18 5.00
N ARG A 150 -4.37 3.81 5.91
CA ARG A 150 -4.43 3.71 7.38
C ARG A 150 -3.98 2.36 8.00
N ASP A 151 -3.67 1.36 7.19
CA ASP A 151 -3.23 0.02 7.66
C ASP A 151 -2.02 -0.50 6.88
N ILE A 152 -1.04 0.38 6.63
CA ILE A 152 0.23 -0.02 6.02
C ILE A 152 1.04 -0.81 7.04
N LYS A 153 1.27 -2.10 6.72
CA LYS A 153 2.04 -3.04 7.55
C LYS A 153 2.58 -4.18 6.67
N PRO A 154 3.59 -4.94 7.09
CA PRO A 154 4.19 -6.00 6.28
C PRO A 154 3.20 -7.06 5.78
N ALA A 155 2.14 -7.36 6.55
CA ALA A 155 1.14 -8.34 6.15
C ALA A 155 0.25 -7.86 4.98
N ASN A 156 0.14 -6.55 4.75
CA ASN A 156 -0.69 -5.95 3.70
C ASN A 156 0.12 -5.55 2.46
N LEU A 157 1.41 -5.91 2.41
CA LEU A 157 2.31 -5.67 1.30
C LEU A 157 2.82 -7.02 0.77
N MET A 158 2.60 -7.28 -0.51
CA MET A 158 2.92 -8.55 -1.13
C MET A 158 3.98 -8.37 -2.22
N LEU A 159 4.90 -9.30 -2.32
CA LEU A 159 5.67 -9.46 -3.55
C LEU A 159 4.74 -9.95 -4.66
N SER A 160 5.05 -9.55 -5.88
CA SER A 160 4.29 -9.95 -7.06
C SER A 160 5.28 -10.41 -8.12
N GLY A 161 5.06 -11.58 -8.69
CA GLY A 161 5.83 -12.06 -9.85
C GLY A 161 5.52 -11.33 -11.16
N LEU A 162 4.67 -10.31 -11.14
CA LEU A 162 4.19 -9.65 -12.35
C LEU A 162 5.16 -8.55 -12.83
N ARG A 163 5.36 -8.49 -14.15
CA ARG A 163 6.26 -7.52 -14.80
C ARG A 163 5.91 -6.05 -14.56
N ARG A 164 4.63 -5.72 -14.29
CA ARG A 164 4.18 -4.33 -14.13
C ARG A 164 4.66 -3.67 -12.84
N SER A 165 4.71 -4.43 -11.75
CA SER A 165 5.31 -4.01 -10.47
C SER A 165 5.67 -5.25 -9.67
N PRO A 166 6.84 -5.28 -9.00
CA PRO A 166 7.23 -6.39 -8.15
C PRO A 166 6.44 -6.46 -6.83
N VAL A 167 5.61 -5.48 -6.53
CA VAL A 167 4.90 -5.34 -5.25
C VAL A 167 3.43 -4.99 -5.42
N ARG A 168 2.60 -5.37 -4.43
CA ARG A 168 1.18 -5.04 -4.34
C ARG A 168 0.83 -4.59 -2.93
N ILE A 169 0.01 -3.54 -2.83
CA ILE A 169 -0.74 -3.21 -1.62
C ILE A 169 -2.06 -3.96 -1.69
N ILE A 170 -2.40 -4.65 -0.60
CA ILE A 170 -3.63 -5.40 -0.42
C ILE A 170 -4.39 -4.87 0.81
N ASP A 171 -5.67 -5.21 0.96
CA ASP A 171 -6.52 -4.91 2.12
C ASP A 171 -6.78 -3.40 2.34
N PHE A 172 -7.80 -2.91 1.65
CA PHE A 172 -8.28 -1.52 1.73
C PHE A 172 -9.48 -1.34 2.68
N GLY A 173 -9.79 -2.35 3.47
CA GLY A 173 -10.96 -2.35 4.36
C GLY A 173 -10.97 -1.28 5.45
N THR A 174 -9.84 -0.64 5.69
CA THR A 174 -9.69 0.48 6.63
C THR A 174 -9.45 1.83 5.97
N ALA A 175 -9.36 1.87 4.65
CA ALA A 175 -9.10 3.11 3.93
C ALA A 175 -10.20 4.17 4.19
N ALA A 176 -9.81 5.43 4.29
CA ALA A 176 -10.72 6.53 4.59
C ALA A 176 -10.34 7.81 3.85
N ALA A 177 -11.35 8.69 3.68
CA ALA A 177 -11.12 9.99 3.08
C ALA A 177 -10.18 10.86 3.95
N THR A 178 -9.33 11.61 3.29
CA THR A 178 -8.49 12.63 3.94
C THR A 178 -9.36 13.60 4.72
N ARG A 179 -8.93 13.99 5.91
CA ARG A 179 -9.64 14.86 6.86
C ARG A 179 -10.92 14.27 7.47
N SER A 180 -11.18 12.98 7.29
CA SER A 180 -12.25 12.31 8.05
C SER A 180 -11.87 12.16 9.53
N ALA A 181 -12.90 11.99 10.39
CA ALA A 181 -12.67 11.65 11.78
C ALA A 181 -12.05 10.24 11.90
N PRO A 182 -11.21 9.98 12.91
CA PRO A 182 -10.70 8.65 13.18
C PRO A 182 -11.82 7.70 13.58
N GLU A 183 -11.86 6.52 12.98
CA GLU A 183 -12.78 5.47 13.40
C GLU A 183 -12.18 4.69 14.57
N PRO A 184 -12.94 4.44 15.65
CA PRO A 184 -12.51 3.58 16.74
C PRO A 184 -12.46 2.11 16.26
N GLY A 185 -11.39 1.43 16.55
CA GLY A 185 -11.24 -0.01 16.27
C GLY A 185 -9.97 -0.38 15.55
N ILE A 186 -8.95 -0.64 16.34
CA ILE A 186 -7.60 -0.98 15.91
C ILE A 186 -7.44 -2.51 15.94
N SER A 187 -6.92 -3.11 14.87
CA SER A 187 -6.42 -4.49 14.89
C SER A 187 -5.08 -4.53 15.64
N SER A 188 -4.90 -5.50 16.54
CA SER A 188 -3.69 -5.63 17.35
C SER A 188 -2.39 -5.68 16.53
N GLY A 189 -2.43 -6.21 15.30
CA GLY A 189 -1.27 -6.25 14.40
C GLY A 189 -0.90 -4.89 13.79
N THR A 190 -1.86 -3.97 13.68
CA THR A 190 -1.69 -2.63 13.10
C THR A 190 -0.95 -1.68 14.05
N VAL A 191 -1.11 -1.89 15.36
CA VAL A 191 -0.55 -1.01 16.41
C VAL A 191 0.95 -0.78 16.23
N HIS A 192 1.72 -1.75 15.78
CA HIS A 192 3.17 -1.62 15.62
C HIS A 192 3.62 -0.67 14.49
N TYR A 193 2.73 -0.30 13.56
CA TYR A 193 3.07 0.54 12.40
C TYR A 193 2.28 1.85 12.34
N MET A 194 1.38 2.10 13.27
CA MET A 194 0.62 3.36 13.34
C MET A 194 1.53 4.58 13.44
N SER A 195 1.12 5.70 12.85
CA SER A 195 1.77 6.98 13.11
C SER A 195 1.44 7.52 14.51
N PRO A 196 2.26 8.43 15.07
CA PRO A 196 1.95 9.07 16.36
C PRO A 196 0.58 9.74 16.38
N GLU A 197 0.23 10.45 15.31
CA GLU A 197 -1.04 11.16 15.17
C GLU A 197 -2.23 10.20 15.11
N GLN A 198 -2.07 9.09 14.38
CA GLN A 198 -3.10 8.04 14.31
C GLN A 198 -3.31 7.40 15.68
N ALA A 199 -2.23 7.15 16.43
CA ALA A 199 -2.27 6.62 17.77
C ALA A 199 -2.97 7.55 18.76
N SER A 200 -2.82 8.87 18.56
CA SER A 200 -3.44 9.92 19.36
C SER A 200 -4.86 10.30 18.93
N GLY A 201 -5.43 9.61 17.92
CA GLY A 201 -6.79 9.92 17.44
C GLY A 201 -6.87 11.20 16.60
N GLY A 202 -5.80 11.56 15.91
CA GLY A 202 -5.76 12.72 15.04
C GLY A 202 -6.64 12.60 13.79
N THR A 203 -6.77 13.70 13.05
CA THR A 203 -7.49 13.73 11.78
C THR A 203 -6.73 12.95 10.69
N VAL A 204 -7.44 12.15 9.91
CA VAL A 204 -6.87 11.30 8.85
C VAL A 204 -6.07 12.12 7.84
N ALA A 205 -4.80 11.78 7.65
CA ALA A 205 -3.88 12.49 6.77
C ALA A 205 -2.95 11.53 6.00
N PRO A 206 -2.55 11.87 4.76
CA PRO A 206 -1.60 11.11 3.95
C PRO A 206 -0.26 10.79 4.66
N SER A 207 0.19 11.66 5.54
CA SER A 207 1.41 11.51 6.33
C SER A 207 1.40 10.28 7.25
N TRP A 208 0.22 9.72 7.57
CA TRP A 208 0.09 8.49 8.33
C TRP A 208 0.66 7.28 7.57
N ASP A 209 0.26 7.13 6.30
CA ASP A 209 0.74 6.04 5.45
C ASP A 209 2.24 6.16 5.17
N VAL A 210 2.74 7.39 5.03
CA VAL A 210 4.17 7.68 4.82
C VAL A 210 5.00 7.23 6.02
N TYR A 211 4.56 7.57 7.23
CA TYR A 211 5.20 7.13 8.47
C TYR A 211 5.20 5.60 8.61
N SER A 212 4.02 4.99 8.42
CA SER A 212 3.86 3.53 8.52
C SER A 212 4.77 2.80 7.52
N MET A 213 4.87 3.30 6.28
CA MET A 213 5.78 2.76 5.28
C MET A 213 7.24 2.92 5.69
N GLY A 214 7.61 4.05 6.32
CA GLY A 214 8.95 4.27 6.89
C GLY A 214 9.32 3.19 7.90
N LEU A 215 8.40 2.82 8.81
CA LEU A 215 8.62 1.74 9.78
C LEU A 215 8.76 0.37 9.11
N VAL A 216 7.96 0.08 8.07
CA VAL A 216 8.06 -1.17 7.30
C VAL A 216 9.41 -1.28 6.60
N LEU A 217 9.88 -0.20 5.96
CA LEU A 217 11.18 -0.18 5.28
C LEU A 217 12.33 -0.33 6.26
N LEU A 218 12.25 0.32 7.43
CA LEU A 218 13.25 0.17 8.48
C LEU A 218 13.34 -1.29 8.95
N GLU A 219 12.20 -1.96 9.15
CA GLU A 219 12.16 -3.37 9.56
C GLU A 219 12.69 -4.30 8.46
N LEU A 220 12.36 -4.06 7.17
CA LEU A 220 12.94 -4.83 6.06
C LEU A 220 14.47 -4.74 6.01
N LEU A 221 15.02 -3.56 6.26
CA LEU A 221 16.47 -3.32 6.18
C LEU A 221 17.23 -3.79 7.43
N THR A 222 16.59 -3.78 8.60
CA THR A 222 17.23 -4.15 9.87
C THR A 222 16.88 -5.57 10.35
N GLY A 223 15.74 -6.12 9.90
CA GLY A 223 15.16 -7.36 10.38
C GLY A 223 14.49 -7.25 11.77
N THR A 224 14.37 -6.02 12.30
CA THR A 224 13.82 -5.78 13.64
C THR A 224 12.80 -4.65 13.61
N LYS A 225 11.76 -4.77 14.44
CA LYS A 225 10.76 -3.71 14.59
C LYS A 225 11.40 -2.44 15.13
N ALA A 226 11.03 -1.30 14.57
CA ALA A 226 11.49 0.02 15.01
C ALA A 226 11.17 0.32 16.50
N PHE A 227 10.04 -0.18 16.98
CA PHE A 227 9.61 -0.10 18.38
C PHE A 227 9.27 -1.52 18.86
N PRO A 228 10.25 -2.26 19.41
CA PRO A 228 10.05 -3.60 19.95
C PRO A 228 9.20 -3.56 21.22
N GLY A 229 8.73 -4.74 21.65
CA GLY A 229 7.91 -4.90 22.85
C GLY A 229 6.45 -5.19 22.55
N THR A 230 5.59 -5.04 23.55
CA THR A 230 4.14 -5.21 23.44
C THR A 230 3.52 -4.12 22.57
N ALA A 231 2.28 -4.32 22.14
CA ALA A 231 1.54 -3.33 21.36
C ALA A 231 1.43 -1.98 22.08
N ILE A 232 1.22 -2.00 23.41
CA ILE A 232 1.10 -0.79 24.24
C ILE A 232 2.46 -0.08 24.35
N GLU A 233 3.52 -0.81 24.67
CA GLU A 233 4.89 -0.23 24.77
C GLU A 233 5.31 0.39 23.44
N SER A 234 5.09 -0.30 22.33
CA SER A 234 5.36 0.20 20.99
C SER A 234 4.54 1.45 20.65
N LEU A 235 3.27 1.51 21.08
CA LEU A 235 2.40 2.67 20.87
C LEU A 235 2.91 3.88 21.65
N VAL A 236 3.20 3.71 22.95
CA VAL A 236 3.73 4.78 23.81
C VAL A 236 5.09 5.26 23.30
N ALA A 237 6.01 4.37 22.98
CA ALA A 237 7.35 4.75 22.54
C ALA A 237 7.34 5.68 21.33
N ARG A 238 6.50 5.42 20.32
CA ARG A 238 6.42 6.23 19.09
C ARG A 238 5.77 7.60 19.26
N THR A 239 4.96 7.78 20.30
CA THR A 239 4.41 9.10 20.62
C THR A 239 5.40 9.99 21.38
N LEU A 240 6.49 9.40 21.87
CA LEU A 240 7.52 10.10 22.67
C LEU A 240 8.81 10.38 21.88
N ARG A 241 9.15 9.57 20.86
CA ARG A 241 10.41 9.70 20.13
C ARG A 241 10.32 9.13 18.72
N SER A 242 11.20 9.61 17.84
CA SER A 242 11.45 8.97 16.53
C SER A 242 12.08 7.58 16.71
N PRO A 243 11.93 6.67 15.73
CA PRO A 243 12.64 5.41 15.73
C PRO A 243 14.15 5.62 15.61
N ASP A 244 14.91 4.67 16.15
CA ASP A 244 16.36 4.63 15.91
C ASP A 244 16.61 4.15 14.47
N VAL A 245 17.36 4.96 13.70
CA VAL A 245 17.76 4.63 12.32
C VAL A 245 19.28 4.43 12.32
N PRO A 246 19.75 3.17 12.21
CA PRO A 246 21.18 2.86 12.30
C PRO A 246 21.99 3.49 11.16
N GLU A 247 23.12 4.11 11.48
CA GLU A 247 23.99 4.79 10.51
C GLU A 247 24.59 3.84 9.46
N TYR A 248 24.72 2.53 9.78
CA TYR A 248 25.22 1.54 8.82
C TYR A 248 24.30 1.33 7.61
N LEU A 249 23.07 1.85 7.64
CA LEU A 249 22.15 1.84 6.50
C LEU A 249 22.54 2.87 5.41
N GLY A 250 23.55 3.71 5.66
CA GLY A 250 24.16 4.59 4.65
C GLY A 250 23.14 5.52 3.99
N ASP A 251 23.02 5.44 2.66
CA ASP A 251 22.14 6.32 1.85
C ASP A 251 20.65 6.21 2.19
N TRP A 252 20.25 5.18 2.91
CA TRP A 252 18.88 5.03 3.40
C TRP A 252 18.54 5.92 4.60
N VAL A 253 19.56 6.31 5.39
CA VAL A 253 19.36 7.06 6.64
C VAL A 253 18.58 8.35 6.45
N PRO A 254 18.91 9.23 5.47
CA PRO A 254 18.14 10.46 5.27
C PRO A 254 16.67 10.22 4.90
N LEU A 255 16.41 9.21 4.06
CA LEU A 255 15.03 8.86 3.67
C LEU A 255 14.27 8.34 4.90
N LEU A 256 14.80 7.36 5.62
CA LEU A 256 14.11 6.75 6.76
C LEU A 256 13.82 7.78 7.86
N ARG A 257 14.75 8.68 8.16
CA ARG A 257 14.53 9.75 9.13
C ARG A 257 13.44 10.72 8.70
N SER A 258 13.41 11.12 7.44
CA SER A 258 12.35 12.01 6.93
C SER A 258 10.98 11.34 6.93
N LEU A 259 10.87 10.05 6.56
CA LEU A 259 9.60 9.32 6.58
C LEU A 259 9.03 9.18 8.00
N THR A 260 9.90 9.03 9.00
CA THR A 260 9.53 8.77 10.39
C THR A 260 9.69 9.98 11.31
N ALA A 261 9.77 11.19 10.75
CA ALA A 261 9.81 12.44 11.51
C ALA A 261 8.59 12.55 12.44
N MET A 262 8.81 13.10 13.65
CA MET A 262 7.72 13.27 14.64
C MET A 262 6.69 14.28 14.16
N ASP A 263 7.13 15.41 13.58
CA ASP A 263 6.25 16.35 12.95
C ASP A 263 5.77 15.81 11.59
N PRO A 264 4.47 15.58 11.38
CA PRO A 264 3.94 15.09 10.12
C PRO A 264 4.18 16.04 8.94
N THR A 265 4.43 17.33 9.19
CA THR A 265 4.70 18.33 8.15
C THR A 265 6.13 18.26 7.61
N GLU A 266 7.04 17.66 8.36
CA GLU A 266 8.43 17.41 7.93
C GLU A 266 8.56 16.15 7.06
N ARG A 267 7.52 15.30 7.03
CA ARG A 267 7.51 14.09 6.21
C ARG A 267 7.29 14.45 4.74
N PRO A 268 8.03 13.81 3.82
CA PRO A 268 7.77 13.99 2.39
C PRO A 268 6.37 13.48 2.03
N THR A 269 5.80 14.01 0.96
CA THR A 269 4.66 13.37 0.30
C THR A 269 5.04 11.98 -0.22
N ALA A 270 4.06 11.11 -0.46
CA ALA A 270 4.35 9.79 -1.03
C ALA A 270 5.02 9.89 -2.42
N GLY A 271 4.70 10.92 -3.21
CA GLY A 271 5.36 11.18 -4.51
C GLY A 271 6.84 11.55 -4.37
N GLU A 272 7.17 12.42 -3.42
CA GLU A 272 8.56 12.77 -3.09
C GLU A 272 9.32 11.57 -2.53
N ALA A 273 8.71 10.78 -1.65
CA ALA A 273 9.27 9.55 -1.11
C ALA A 273 9.57 8.52 -2.21
N ALA A 274 8.69 8.37 -3.21
CA ALA A 274 8.94 7.53 -4.38
C ALA A 274 10.16 8.00 -5.18
N ALA A 275 10.30 9.32 -5.38
CA ALA A 275 11.47 9.90 -6.06
C ALA A 275 12.76 9.75 -5.24
N MET A 276 12.70 9.84 -3.92
CA MET A 276 13.84 9.60 -3.03
C MET A 276 14.26 8.12 -3.09
N ALA A 277 13.31 7.18 -2.97
CA ALA A 277 13.57 5.75 -3.07
C ALA A 277 14.18 5.36 -4.44
N ALA A 278 13.72 5.98 -5.52
CA ALA A 278 14.26 5.72 -6.86
C ALA A 278 15.76 6.02 -6.98
N ARG A 279 16.29 6.96 -6.20
CA ARG A 279 17.74 7.32 -6.19
C ARG A 279 18.59 6.27 -5.49
N LEU A 280 17.98 5.42 -4.66
CA LEU A 280 18.64 4.33 -3.94
C LEU A 280 18.72 3.04 -4.78
N ILE A 281 18.08 3.00 -5.96
CA ILE A 281 18.14 1.84 -6.88
C ILE A 281 19.52 1.83 -7.54
N PRO A 282 20.31 0.74 -7.43
CA PRO A 282 21.61 0.64 -8.07
C PRO A 282 21.54 0.88 -9.59
N GLY A 283 22.44 1.68 -10.12
CA GLY A 283 22.51 1.98 -11.56
C GLY A 283 21.55 3.05 -12.08
N VAL A 284 20.71 3.64 -11.24
CA VAL A 284 19.93 4.85 -11.59
C VAL A 284 20.82 6.08 -11.39
N PRO A 285 21.11 6.88 -12.46
CA PRO A 285 21.93 8.07 -12.32
C PRO A 285 21.30 9.04 -11.33
N SER A 286 22.02 9.42 -10.29
CA SER A 286 21.64 10.52 -9.42
C SER A 286 21.64 11.80 -10.26
N ALA A 287 20.48 12.41 -10.44
CA ALA A 287 20.42 13.75 -11.00
C ALA A 287 21.11 14.69 -9.99
N ARG A 288 22.41 14.94 -10.23
CA ARG A 288 23.16 15.94 -9.47
C ARG A 288 22.35 17.23 -9.54
N ARG A 289 21.99 17.79 -8.41
CA ARG A 289 21.49 19.16 -8.33
C ARG A 289 22.56 20.04 -8.94
N GLY A 290 22.33 20.52 -10.17
CA GLY A 290 23.12 21.60 -10.73
C GLY A 290 22.92 22.79 -9.79
N MET A 291 23.96 23.13 -9.04
CA MET A 291 24.06 24.44 -8.42
C MET A 291 23.87 25.46 -9.55
N PRO A 292 22.99 26.48 -9.43
CA PRO A 292 22.94 27.54 -10.40
C PRO A 292 24.34 28.18 -10.43
N ALA A 293 24.97 28.15 -11.61
CA ALA A 293 26.22 28.84 -11.85
C ALA A 293 25.97 30.32 -11.52
N VAL A 294 26.64 30.81 -10.51
CA VAL A 294 26.76 32.24 -10.22
C VAL A 294 27.39 32.86 -11.46
N ARG A 295 26.59 33.49 -12.30
CA ARG A 295 27.09 34.33 -13.39
C ARG A 295 27.80 35.51 -12.76
N GLY A 296 29.13 35.45 -12.78
CA GLY A 296 29.99 36.59 -12.52
C GLY A 296 29.57 37.72 -13.48
N ARG A 297 29.36 38.92 -12.91
CA ARG A 297 29.25 40.19 -13.64
C ARG A 297 30.44 40.30 -14.58
N ALA A 298 30.18 40.30 -15.89
CA ALA A 298 31.14 40.84 -16.87
C ALA A 298 30.96 42.35 -16.96
N ASP A 299 32.05 43.07 -16.78
CA ASP A 299 32.21 44.50 -16.99
C ASP A 299 31.88 44.89 -18.43
N PRO A 300 31.24 46.02 -18.68
CA PRO A 300 31.03 46.54 -20.02
C PRO A 300 32.27 47.30 -20.49
N GLY A 301 33.06 46.73 -21.38
CA GLY A 301 34.09 47.46 -22.13
C GLY A 301 33.50 48.17 -23.34
N PRO A 302 34.18 49.22 -23.90
CA PRO A 302 33.59 50.28 -24.67
C PRO A 302 33.31 49.92 -26.15
N CYS A 303 32.25 50.57 -26.69
CA CYS A 303 31.92 50.61 -28.12
C CYS A 303 33.02 51.19 -28.99
N PRO A 304 33.19 50.74 -30.23
CA PRO A 304 33.59 51.60 -31.36
C PRO A 304 32.50 51.82 -32.38
N ALA A 305 32.47 53.02 -32.88
CA ALA A 305 31.52 53.58 -33.83
C ALA A 305 31.82 53.13 -35.30
N GLY A 306 30.78 53.10 -36.08
CA GLY A 306 30.78 53.53 -37.48
C GLY A 306 30.94 52.47 -38.56
N GLY A 307 29.96 52.35 -39.45
CA GLY A 307 30.08 51.67 -40.72
C GLY A 307 28.73 51.47 -41.43
N ALA A 308 28.48 52.34 -42.45
CA ALA A 308 27.26 52.47 -43.21
C ALA A 308 26.97 51.32 -44.18
N LEU A 309 25.70 51.13 -44.45
CA LEU A 309 24.93 50.42 -45.50
C LEU A 309 25.62 50.12 -46.84
N PRO A 310 25.14 49.19 -47.69
CA PRO A 310 23.89 49.42 -48.41
C PRO A 310 22.96 48.18 -48.68
N PHE A 311 21.73 48.55 -48.95
CA PHE A 311 20.62 47.89 -49.61
C PHE A 311 21.00 46.95 -50.77
N ARG A 312 20.34 45.74 -50.87
CA ARG A 312 19.83 45.21 -52.15
C ARG A 312 18.57 44.36 -51.94
N ARG A 313 17.52 44.78 -52.68
CA ARG A 313 16.30 43.99 -52.95
C ARG A 313 16.58 43.00 -54.07
N HIS A 314 15.91 41.85 -54.06
CA HIS A 314 15.19 41.24 -55.20
C HIS A 314 14.41 40.06 -54.64
N ARG A 315 13.06 40.12 -54.67
CA ARG A 315 12.10 39.63 -55.71
C ARG A 315 12.08 38.12 -55.84
N GLN A 316 10.96 37.57 -55.34
CA GLN A 316 9.89 36.79 -56.00
C GLN A 316 10.35 35.68 -56.99
N GLN A 317 9.91 34.49 -56.78
CA GLN A 317 8.92 33.70 -57.54
C GLN A 317 9.01 32.22 -57.15
N ALA A 318 7.99 31.63 -56.98
CA ALA A 318 7.04 30.61 -57.33
C ALA A 318 6.62 29.80 -56.09
#